data_7f47b09eedcdd4c528da81db83889dda
#
_entry.id   7f47b09eedcdd4c528da81db83889dda
#
_cell.length_a   1.000
_cell.length_b   1.000
_cell.length_c   1.000
_cell.angle_alpha   90.00
_cell.angle_beta   90.00
_cell.angle_gamma   90.00
#
_symmetry.space_group_name_H-M   'P 1'
#
loop_
_entity.id
_entity.type
_entity.pdbx_description
1 polymer ?
#
loop_
_entity_poly.entity_id
_entity_poly.type
_entity_poly.pdbx_seq_one_letter_code
_entity_poly.pdbx_strand_id
1 'polypeptide(L)' 'MMDIQITQDVIDTVCNSLRASKQSLQNQMRNAPDKRKETIALVQLKEVERALEVFELLES' A
#
# COMPACT_ATOMS: atom_id res chain seq x y z
N MET A 1 -30.72 -2.45 -2.74
CA MET A 1 -29.66 -2.13 -1.77
C MET A 1 -28.52 -3.14 -1.92
N MET A 2 -27.34 -2.65 -2.16
CA MET A 2 -26.21 -3.55 -2.33
C MET A 2 -25.48 -3.71 -1.00
N ASP A 3 -25.45 -4.93 -0.52
CA ASP A 3 -24.63 -5.26 0.63
C ASP A 3 -23.21 -5.52 0.13
N ILE A 4 -22.31 -4.64 0.49
CA ILE A 4 -20.91 -4.85 0.18
C ILE A 4 -20.34 -5.76 1.27
N GLN A 5 -20.14 -7.02 0.91
CA GLN A 5 -19.49 -7.94 1.82
C GLN A 5 -17.99 -7.94 1.54
N ILE A 6 -17.23 -7.52 2.53
CA ILE A 6 -15.78 -7.63 2.47
C ILE A 6 -15.43 -9.04 2.91
N THR A 7 -15.11 -9.89 1.93
CA THR A 7 -14.70 -11.26 2.21
C THR A 7 -13.20 -11.32 2.51
N GLN A 8 -12.77 -12.41 3.09
CA GLN A 8 -11.34 -12.63 3.35
C GLN A 8 -10.53 -12.57 2.06
N ASP A 9 -11.09 -13.06 0.96
CA ASP A 9 -10.42 -13.01 -0.33
C ASP A 9 -10.17 -11.58 -0.79
N VAL A 10 -11.14 -10.69 -0.59
CA VAL A 10 -11.00 -9.27 -0.93
C VAL A 10 -9.91 -8.64 -0.07
N ILE A 11 -9.92 -8.92 1.23
CA ILE A 11 -8.92 -8.40 2.15
C ILE A 11 -7.52 -8.85 1.74
N ASP A 12 -7.36 -10.14 1.44
CA ASP A 12 -6.08 -10.70 1.01
C ASP A 12 -5.60 -10.06 -0.29
N THR A 13 -6.52 -9.87 -1.25
CA THR A 13 -6.19 -9.23 -2.52
C THR A 13 -5.70 -7.81 -2.31
N VAL A 14 -6.40 -7.04 -1.48
CA VAL A 14 -6.03 -5.65 -1.18
C VAL A 14 -4.67 -5.62 -0.47
N CYS A 15 -4.46 -6.48 0.51
CA CYS A 15 -3.19 -6.56 1.23
C CYS A 15 -2.03 -6.87 0.29
N ASN A 16 -2.21 -7.83 -0.61
CA ASN A 16 -1.18 -8.20 -1.58
C ASN A 16 -0.88 -7.05 -2.53
N SER A 17 -1.91 -6.35 -2.98
CA SER A 17 -1.73 -5.17 -3.85
C SER A 17 -0.97 -4.06 -3.14
N LEU A 18 -1.30 -3.82 -1.87
CA LEU A 18 -0.62 -2.80 -1.08
C LEU A 18 0.84 -3.17 -0.80
N ARG A 19 1.12 -4.46 -0.55
CA ARG A 19 2.48 -4.93 -0.35
C ARG A 19 3.31 -4.75 -1.62
N ALA A 20 2.73 -5.04 -2.78
CA ALA A 20 3.40 -4.83 -4.06
C ALA A 20 3.67 -3.35 -4.31
N SER A 21 2.69 -2.49 -4.02
CA SER A 21 2.85 -1.04 -4.14
C SER A 21 3.93 -0.52 -3.20
N LYS A 22 3.96 -1.02 -1.97
CA LYS A 22 4.98 -0.67 -0.98
C LYS A 22 6.38 -0.99 -1.52
N GLN A 23 6.56 -2.18 -2.05
CA GLN A 23 7.86 -2.60 -2.59
C GLN A 23 8.26 -1.73 -3.78
N SER A 24 7.31 -1.47 -4.68
CA SER A 24 7.55 -0.61 -5.83
C SER A 24 7.99 0.80 -5.41
N LEU A 25 7.30 1.38 -4.42
CA LEU A 25 7.62 2.71 -3.92
C LEU A 25 8.97 2.75 -3.21
N GLN A 26 9.32 1.68 -2.49
CA GLN A 26 10.64 1.57 -1.88
C GLN A 26 11.73 1.58 -2.93
N ASN A 27 11.51 0.87 -4.04
CA ASN A 27 12.45 0.87 -5.16
C ASN A 27 12.54 2.23 -5.83
N GLN A 28 11.41 2.90 -6.01
CA GLN A 28 11.39 4.25 -6.58
C GLN A 28 12.16 5.23 -5.70
N MET A 29 11.98 5.13 -4.40
CA MET A 29 12.68 6.00 -3.45
C MET A 29 14.19 5.75 -3.50
N ARG A 30 14.59 4.48 -3.59
CA ARG A 30 16.01 4.10 -3.65
C ARG A 30 16.67 4.59 -4.94
N ASN A 31 15.92 4.58 -6.04
CA ASN A 31 16.43 4.94 -7.37
C ASN A 31 16.04 6.34 -7.79
N ALA A 32 15.50 7.15 -6.88
CA ALA A 32 15.06 8.50 -7.20
C ALA A 32 16.25 9.36 -7.67
N PRO A 33 16.11 10.03 -8.83
CA PRO A 33 17.22 10.84 -9.37
C PRO A 33 17.43 12.14 -8.62
N ASP A 34 16.44 12.62 -7.88
CA ASP A 34 16.57 13.85 -7.11
C ASP A 34 15.74 13.74 -5.82
N LYS A 35 15.95 14.70 -4.93
CA LYS A 35 15.32 14.69 -3.62
C LYS A 35 13.82 14.92 -3.72
N ARG A 36 13.36 15.66 -4.73
CA ARG A 36 11.93 15.92 -4.92
C ARG A 36 11.17 14.63 -5.21
N LYS A 37 11.69 13.83 -6.12
CA LYS A 37 11.07 12.55 -6.47
C LYS A 37 11.15 11.56 -5.32
N GLU A 38 12.26 11.59 -4.59
CA GLU A 38 12.41 10.78 -3.39
C GLU A 38 11.34 11.14 -2.36
N THR A 39 11.10 12.43 -2.14
CA THR A 39 10.10 12.89 -1.18
C THR A 39 8.70 12.49 -1.61
N ILE A 40 8.36 12.60 -2.89
CA ILE A 40 7.06 12.19 -3.41
C ILE A 40 6.86 10.70 -3.18
N ALA A 41 7.86 9.87 -3.48
CA ALA A 41 7.79 8.43 -3.26
C ALA A 41 7.62 8.12 -1.78
N LEU A 42 8.31 8.84 -0.91
CA LEU A 42 8.21 8.65 0.53
C LEU A 42 6.81 8.95 1.05
N VAL A 43 6.20 10.04 0.59
CA VAL A 43 4.84 10.39 0.99
C VAL A 43 3.85 9.31 0.56
N GLN A 44 3.96 8.85 -0.68
CA GLN A 44 3.11 7.79 -1.20
C GLN A 44 3.34 6.47 -0.44
N LEU A 45 4.58 6.17 -0.12
CA LEU A 45 4.93 4.97 0.65
C LEU A 45 4.28 5.00 2.03
N LYS A 46 4.30 6.14 2.70
CA LYS A 46 3.67 6.26 4.01
C LYS A 46 2.16 6.08 3.95
N GLU A 47 1.52 6.57 2.89
CA GLU A 47 0.09 6.36 2.68
C GLU A 47 -0.23 4.88 2.48
N VAL A 48 0.58 4.20 1.68
CA VAL A 48 0.42 2.76 1.43
C VAL A 48 0.64 1.96 2.73
N GLU A 49 1.67 2.30 3.48
CA GLU A 49 1.96 1.62 4.75
C GLU A 49 0.80 1.78 5.74
N ARG A 50 0.21 2.98 5.79
CA ARG A 50 -0.93 3.25 6.67
C ARG A 50 -2.15 2.41 6.28
N ALA A 51 -2.46 2.37 4.98
CA ALA A 51 -3.56 1.56 4.47
C ALA A 51 -3.31 0.08 4.73
N LEU A 52 -2.09 -0.37 4.50
CA LEU A 52 -1.72 -1.76 4.73
C LEU A 52 -1.87 -2.15 6.20
N GLU A 53 -1.47 -1.27 7.11
CA GLU A 53 -1.61 -1.51 8.54
C GLU A 53 -3.07 -1.74 8.91
N VAL A 54 -3.98 -0.92 8.39
CA VAL A 54 -5.41 -1.07 8.64
C VAL A 54 -5.92 -2.39 8.10
N PHE A 55 -5.57 -2.74 6.86
CA PHE A 55 -6.06 -3.98 6.24
C PHE A 55 -5.43 -5.21 6.87
N GLU A 56 -4.21 -5.14 7.34
CA GLU A 56 -3.58 -6.26 8.03
C GLU A 56 -4.30 -6.59 9.35
N LEU A 57 -4.87 -5.59 10.00
CA LEU A 57 -5.68 -5.83 11.19
C LEU A 57 -6.95 -6.64 10.86
N LEU A 58 -7.46 -6.48 9.64
CA LEU A 58 -8.63 -7.22 9.19
C LEU A 58 -8.29 -8.60 8.66
N GLU A 59 -7.02 -8.86 8.38
CA GLU A 59 -6.55 -10.10 7.76
C GLU A 59 -6.50 -11.27 8.75
N SER A 60 -6.45 -10.99 10.01
CA SER A 60 -6.30 -12.02 11.05
C SER A 60 -7.50 -12.97 11.21
#